data_ad3ee1703cbe335cc392ef5a9246b6b7
#
_entry.id   ad3ee1703cbe335cc392ef5a9246b6b7
#
_cell.length_a   1.000
_cell.length_b   1.000
_cell.length_c   1.000
_cell.angle_alpha   90.00
_cell.angle_beta   90.00
_cell.angle_gamma   90.00
#
_symmetry.space_group_name_H-M   'P 1'
#
loop_
_entity.id
_entity.type
_entity.pdbx_description
1 polymer ?
#
loop_
_entity_poly.entity_id
_entity_poly.type
_entity_poly.pdbx_seq_one_letter_code
_entity_poly.pdbx_strand_id
1 'polypeptide(L)'
;MTIGVHTMSKGYVVANIRVKDQEKFQQFSGMAGPTIKKYGGKVLARGPDADRLEGNVSGIVMMIEFESKEAANTFYHSEEYQAAKAVREACSDTDFMIIEGVAD
;
A
#
# COMPACT_ATOMS: atom_id res chain seq x y z
N MET A 1 14.99 -14.11 27.19
CA MET A 1 14.70 -13.80 26.62
C MET A 1 14.10 -13.64 26.04
N THR A 2 13.68 -13.59 25.89
CA THR A 2 13.12 -13.50 25.24
C THR A 2 12.73 -13.09 24.61
N ILE A 3 12.57 -12.99 24.30
CA ILE A 3 12.44 -12.62 23.62
C ILE A 3 11.81 -12.26 22.84
N GLY A 4 11.98 -12.18 22.43
CA GLY A 4 11.78 -11.66 21.28
C GLY A 4 10.52 -11.39 20.89
N VAL A 5 9.98 -11.91 21.26
CA VAL A 5 8.75 -11.93 21.09
C VAL A 5 8.14 -10.73 20.79
N HIS A 6 8.32 -9.99 21.35
CA HIS A 6 7.75 -8.90 21.20
C HIS A 6 8.22 -8.17 20.18
N THR A 7 8.94 -8.63 19.53
CA THR A 7 9.46 -7.97 18.51
C THR A 7 8.62 -7.93 17.35
N MET A 8 7.37 -7.87 17.47
CA MET A 8 6.47 -7.80 16.38
C MET A 8 6.49 -6.43 15.78
N SER A 9 7.17 -6.29 14.67
CA SER A 9 7.13 -5.06 13.91
C SER A 9 6.02 -5.14 12.88
N LYS A 10 5.33 -4.03 12.69
CA LYS A 10 4.31 -3.94 11.64
C LYS A 10 4.98 -3.87 10.28
N GLY A 11 4.21 -4.11 9.24
CA GLY A 11 4.66 -3.89 7.87
C GLY A 11 3.84 -2.79 7.24
N TYR A 12 4.46 -1.98 6.41
CA TYR A 12 3.78 -0.85 5.80
C TYR A 12 3.96 -0.86 4.30
N VAL A 13 2.84 -0.65 3.60
CA VAL A 13 2.88 -0.31 2.18
C VAL A 13 3.00 1.20 2.11
N VAL A 14 3.94 1.69 1.33
CA VAL A 14 4.07 3.12 1.05
C VAL A 14 4.07 3.25 -0.46
N ALA A 15 3.13 3.99 -0.99
CA ALA A 15 3.00 4.13 -2.43
C ALA A 15 2.72 5.57 -2.83
N ASN A 16 3.15 5.91 -4.05
CA ASN A 16 2.80 7.16 -4.70
C ASN A 16 2.22 6.79 -6.06
N ILE A 17 1.00 7.22 -6.34
CA ILE A 17 0.26 6.80 -7.51
C ILE A 17 -0.11 8.01 -8.36
N ARG A 18 0.41 8.06 -9.58
CA ARG A 18 0.10 9.12 -10.53
C ARG A 18 -0.93 8.60 -11.51
N VAL A 19 -2.16 9.06 -11.36
CA VAL A 19 -3.31 8.54 -12.12
C VAL A 19 -3.37 9.20 -13.49
N LYS A 20 -3.53 8.39 -14.53
CA LYS A 20 -3.68 8.87 -15.90
C LYS A 20 -5.10 8.71 -16.41
N ASP A 21 -5.88 7.79 -15.85
CA ASP A 21 -7.25 7.53 -16.25
C ASP A 21 -8.06 7.32 -14.98
N GLN A 22 -8.85 8.32 -14.61
CA GLN A 22 -9.60 8.32 -13.36
C GLN A 22 -10.67 7.24 -13.33
N GLU A 23 -11.32 6.96 -14.44
CA GLU A 23 -12.36 5.95 -14.49
C GLU A 23 -11.81 4.58 -14.17
N LYS A 24 -10.69 4.22 -14.79
CA LYS A 24 -10.05 2.94 -14.53
C LYS A 24 -9.47 2.89 -13.13
N PHE A 25 -9.02 4.04 -12.63
CA PHE A 25 -8.48 4.06 -11.28
C PHE A 25 -9.57 3.79 -10.25
N GLN A 26 -10.80 4.24 -10.51
CA GLN A 26 -11.91 3.91 -9.64
C GLN A 26 -12.19 2.40 -9.63
N GLN A 27 -12.04 1.76 -10.79
CA GLN A 27 -12.17 0.32 -10.87
C GLN A 27 -11.10 -0.35 -10.01
N PHE A 28 -9.85 0.11 -10.10
CA PHE A 28 -8.78 -0.40 -9.26
C PHE A 28 -9.12 -0.23 -7.77
N SER A 29 -9.59 0.95 -7.38
CA SER A 29 -9.93 1.22 -5.98
C SER A 29 -11.01 0.28 -5.47
N GLY A 30 -12.00 0.00 -6.31
CA GLY A 30 -13.08 -0.93 -5.97
C GLY A 30 -12.59 -2.36 -5.79
N MET A 31 -11.50 -2.73 -6.43
CA MET A 31 -10.89 -4.05 -6.29
C MET A 31 -9.94 -4.09 -5.10
N ALA A 32 -9.14 -3.05 -4.94
CA ALA A 32 -8.09 -3.02 -3.92
C ALA A 32 -8.64 -2.89 -2.50
N GLY A 33 -9.68 -2.08 -2.32
CA GLY A 33 -10.25 -1.85 -0.99
C GLY A 33 -10.63 -3.13 -0.25
N PRO A 34 -11.49 -3.95 -0.85
CA PRO A 34 -11.86 -5.22 -0.21
C PRO A 34 -10.67 -6.16 0.01
N THR A 35 -9.70 -6.15 -0.93
CA THR A 35 -8.53 -7.01 -0.81
C THR A 35 -7.65 -6.57 0.36
N ILE A 36 -7.43 -5.27 0.51
CA ILE A 36 -6.69 -4.75 1.65
C ILE A 36 -7.32 -5.24 2.94
N LYS A 37 -8.64 -5.12 3.04
CA LYS A 37 -9.35 -5.51 4.23
C LYS A 37 -9.26 -7.01 4.47
N LYS A 38 -9.39 -7.81 3.42
CA LYS A 38 -9.31 -9.26 3.52
C LYS A 38 -7.98 -9.72 4.11
N TYR A 39 -6.90 -9.05 3.77
CA TYR A 39 -5.57 -9.43 4.24
C TYR A 39 -5.13 -8.67 5.50
N GLY A 40 -6.06 -8.00 6.15
CA GLY A 40 -5.77 -7.37 7.44
C GLY A 40 -5.11 -6.01 7.36
N GLY A 41 -5.15 -5.38 6.19
CA GLY A 41 -4.55 -4.07 6.02
C GLY A 41 -5.43 -2.96 6.56
N LYS A 42 -4.81 -1.92 7.07
CA LYS A 42 -5.50 -0.74 7.56
C LYS A 42 -4.92 0.48 6.86
N VAL A 43 -5.73 1.21 6.12
CA VAL A 43 -5.28 2.42 5.46
C VAL A 43 -5.05 3.48 6.52
N LEU A 44 -3.82 3.97 6.64
CA LEU A 44 -3.46 4.98 7.63
C LEU A 44 -3.53 6.38 7.04
N ALA A 45 -3.18 6.51 5.79
CA ALA A 45 -3.19 7.82 5.12
C ALA A 45 -3.39 7.60 3.63
N ARG A 46 -4.14 8.51 3.02
CA ARG A 46 -4.37 8.47 1.58
C ARG A 46 -4.81 9.85 1.11
N GLY A 47 -4.15 10.36 0.12
CA GLY A 47 -4.59 11.61 -0.45
C GLY A 47 -3.60 12.21 -1.44
N PRO A 48 -4.10 13.08 -2.31
CA PRO A 48 -3.26 13.74 -3.31
C PRO A 48 -2.57 14.99 -2.76
N ASP A 49 -2.96 15.47 -1.60
CA ASP A 49 -2.56 16.78 -1.09
C ASP A 49 -1.46 16.74 -0.03
N ALA A 50 -0.47 15.89 -0.22
CA ALA A 50 0.66 15.87 0.70
C ALA A 50 1.42 17.19 0.62
N ASP A 51 1.87 17.67 1.76
CA ASP A 51 2.75 18.84 1.79
C ASP A 51 4.13 18.39 1.35
N ARG A 52 4.51 18.73 0.13
CA ARG A 52 5.76 18.27 -0.44
C ARG A 52 6.82 19.30 -0.24
N LEU A 53 7.56 19.14 0.81
CA LEU A 53 8.54 20.13 1.25
C LEU A 53 9.86 20.06 0.49
N GLU A 54 10.20 18.87 -0.01
CA GLU A 54 11.43 18.66 -0.77
C GLU A 54 11.23 17.51 -1.76
N GLY A 55 11.98 17.55 -2.84
CA GLY A 55 11.97 16.46 -3.82
C GLY A 55 10.90 16.62 -4.89
N ASN A 56 10.82 15.62 -5.74
CA ASN A 56 9.92 15.65 -6.91
C ASN A 56 8.87 14.55 -6.92
N VAL A 57 8.68 13.91 -5.79
CA VAL A 57 7.68 12.82 -5.72
C VAL A 57 6.29 13.42 -5.88
N SER A 58 5.44 12.78 -6.66
CA SER A 58 4.10 13.28 -6.94
C SER A 58 3.07 12.16 -6.92
N GLY A 59 1.80 12.56 -6.94
CA GLY A 59 0.69 11.61 -7.00
C GLY A 59 -0.01 11.45 -5.67
N ILE A 60 -0.90 10.47 -5.64
CA ILE A 60 -1.63 10.14 -4.41
C ILE A 60 -0.68 9.37 -3.49
N VAL A 61 -0.54 9.83 -2.25
CA VAL A 61 0.22 9.12 -1.25
C VAL A 61 -0.71 8.10 -0.59
N MET A 62 -0.23 6.89 -0.42
CA MET A 62 -0.99 5.83 0.23
C MET A 62 -0.10 5.14 1.26
N MET A 63 -0.60 5.00 2.48
CA MET A 63 0.09 4.23 3.51
C MET A 63 -0.88 3.23 4.11
N ILE A 64 -0.47 1.95 4.12
CA ILE A 64 -1.30 0.87 4.65
C ILE A 64 -0.48 0.08 5.66
N GLU A 65 -1.07 -0.17 6.82
CA GLU A 65 -0.41 -0.96 7.86
C GLU A 65 -0.92 -2.40 7.83
N PHE A 66 0.02 -3.34 7.94
CA PHE A 66 -0.29 -4.76 8.10
C PHE A 66 0.39 -5.26 9.38
N GLU A 67 -0.02 -6.42 9.86
CA GLU A 67 0.52 -7.00 11.08
C GLU A 67 2.03 -7.18 11.03
N SER A 68 2.58 -7.42 9.85
CA SER A 68 4.00 -7.65 9.66
C SER A 68 4.37 -7.35 8.22
N LYS A 69 5.65 -7.24 7.95
CA LYS A 69 6.14 -7.10 6.59
C LYS A 69 5.75 -8.32 5.75
N GLU A 70 5.76 -9.49 6.39
CA GLU A 70 5.36 -10.73 5.72
C GLU A 70 3.90 -10.68 5.31
N ALA A 71 3.03 -10.19 6.19
CA ALA A 71 1.61 -10.06 5.89
C ALA A 71 1.38 -9.09 4.73
N ALA A 72 2.13 -7.98 4.70
CA ALA A 72 2.04 -7.02 3.60
C ALA A 72 2.46 -7.66 2.27
N ASN A 73 3.50 -8.48 2.30
CA ASN A 73 3.94 -9.20 1.11
C ASN A 73 2.91 -10.25 0.67
N THR A 74 2.28 -10.93 1.62
CA THR A 74 1.22 -11.88 1.30
C THR A 74 0.06 -11.19 0.59
N PHE A 75 -0.31 -10.00 1.07
CA PHE A 75 -1.32 -9.18 0.41
C PHE A 75 -0.89 -8.84 -1.01
N TYR A 76 0.32 -8.33 -1.17
CA TYR A 76 0.79 -7.87 -2.48
C TYR A 76 0.81 -9.00 -3.51
N HIS A 77 1.26 -10.17 -3.10
CA HIS A 77 1.41 -11.31 -4.01
C HIS A 77 0.15 -12.16 -4.14
N SER A 78 -0.95 -11.76 -3.48
CA SER A 78 -2.21 -12.51 -3.60
C SER A 78 -2.76 -12.39 -5.02
N GLU A 79 -3.53 -13.39 -5.43
CA GLU A 79 -4.17 -13.36 -6.74
C GLU A 79 -5.08 -12.15 -6.89
N GLU A 80 -5.80 -11.83 -5.82
CA GLU A 80 -6.73 -10.71 -5.82
C GLU A 80 -6.00 -9.40 -6.04
N TYR A 81 -4.89 -9.19 -5.34
CA TYR A 81 -4.19 -7.93 -5.52
C TYR A 81 -3.48 -7.87 -6.87
N GLN A 82 -2.95 -8.98 -7.35
CA GLN A 82 -2.30 -8.99 -8.66
C GLN A 82 -3.31 -8.64 -9.76
N ALA A 83 -4.56 -9.07 -9.64
CA ALA A 83 -5.61 -8.68 -10.57
C ALA A 83 -5.88 -7.17 -10.49
N ALA A 84 -5.96 -6.63 -9.28
CA ALA A 84 -6.14 -5.19 -9.09
C ALA A 84 -4.95 -4.41 -9.64
N LYS A 85 -3.75 -4.91 -9.38
CA LYS A 85 -2.51 -4.29 -9.86
C LYS A 85 -2.48 -4.15 -11.37
N ALA A 86 -2.98 -5.14 -12.10
CA ALA A 86 -3.03 -5.08 -13.55
C ALA A 86 -3.88 -3.89 -14.02
N VAL A 87 -5.00 -3.64 -13.34
CA VAL A 87 -5.84 -2.49 -13.64
C VAL A 87 -5.10 -1.19 -13.32
N ARG A 88 -4.43 -1.15 -12.17
CA ARG A 88 -3.68 0.03 -11.76
C ARG A 88 -2.56 0.36 -12.74
N GLU A 89 -1.83 -0.65 -13.20
CA GLU A 89 -0.73 -0.44 -14.13
C GLU A 89 -1.21 0.08 -15.48
N ALA A 90 -2.43 -0.27 -15.86
CA ALA A 90 -2.98 0.20 -17.12
C ALA A 90 -3.42 1.66 -17.05
N CYS A 91 -3.55 2.23 -15.87
CA CYS A 91 -4.13 3.58 -15.71
C CYS A 91 -3.27 4.54 -14.87
N SER A 92 -2.07 4.12 -14.47
CA SER A 92 -1.25 4.96 -13.61
C SER A 92 0.22 4.57 -13.67
N ASP A 93 1.05 5.50 -13.18
CA ASP A 93 2.44 5.20 -12.85
C ASP A 93 2.51 5.16 -11.34
N THR A 94 3.12 4.13 -10.79
CA THR A 94 3.13 3.94 -9.33
C THR A 94 4.50 3.53 -8.84
N ASP A 95 4.91 4.16 -7.74
CA ASP A 95 6.03 3.68 -6.94
C ASP A 95 5.40 2.98 -5.73
N PHE A 96 5.79 1.74 -5.49
CA PHE A 96 5.16 0.92 -4.47
C PHE A 96 6.24 0.20 -3.69
N MET A 97 6.24 0.34 -2.38
CA MET A 97 7.22 -0.34 -1.56
C MET A 97 6.61 -0.83 -0.26
N ILE A 98 7.25 -1.85 0.29
CA ILE A 98 6.87 -2.40 1.58
C ILE A 98 8.07 -2.26 2.49
N ILE A 99 7.85 -1.71 3.67
CA ILE A 99 8.93 -1.51 4.64
C ILE A 99 8.49 -2.00 6.00
N GLU A 100 9.43 -2.55 6.73
CA GLU A 100 9.14 -3.02 8.08
C GLU A 100 9.16 -1.84 9.04
N GLY A 101 8.20 -1.83 9.97
CA GLY A 101 8.14 -0.80 10.98
C GLY A 101 9.23 -0.97 12.03
N VAL A 102 9.46 0.08 12.77
CA VAL A 102 10.43 0.02 13.85
C VAL A 102 9.83 -0.80 14.99
N ALA A 103 10.60 -1.74 15.49
CA ALA A 103 10.14 -2.55 16.63
C ALA A 103 10.19 -1.72 17.91
N ASP A 104 9.24 -1.97 18.79
CA ASP A 104 9.19 -1.27 20.09
C ASP A 104 10.13 -1.86 21.10
#